data_616ff88b743947fd09ab6c075baf7de1
#
_entry.id   616ff88b743947fd09ab6c075baf7de1
#
_cell.length_a   1.000
_cell.length_b   1.000
_cell.length_c   1.000
_cell.angle_alpha   90.00
_cell.angle_beta   90.00
_cell.angle_gamma   90.00
#
_symmetry.space_group_name_H-M   'P 1'
#
loop_
_entity.id
_entity.type
_entity.pdbx_description
1 polymer ?
#
loop_
_entity_poly.entity_id
_entity_poly.type
_entity_poly.pdbx_seq_one_letter_code
_entity_poly.pdbx_strand_id
1 'polypeptide(L)'
;MTLKTPLRYSLPWLLSASLLCPIGSAKVIFKANFETGDLSEWGSGVRGQNATPRNIQVVTDIVQEGKYAAKFTIHEDDVFNAQQLRVQLGGPKITVEEGSDTYMSFYMYMAEAPKDRDNFFYWEGNPPPRYDNVMTWWVEPKEGGGTLIKYGTGNLGRNGTHWEADFPTGKWHQLAMHIHWSEDPEKGNTRLWFDGALVLDKKLKTKGPESTYFCQPGIHRSPHRSSVDTIYFDNFILADTLEEVVSPKAK
;
A
#
# COMPACT_ATOMS: atom_id res chain seq x y z
N MET A 1 -7.60 -56.24 68.12
CA MET A 1 -8.57 -55.68 67.19
C MET A 1 -8.14 -54.20 66.96
N THR A 2 -7.33 -53.98 65.95
CA THR A 2 -6.64 -52.70 65.70
C THR A 2 -7.29 -52.01 64.46
N LEU A 3 -7.96 -50.93 64.68
CA LEU A 3 -8.59 -50.09 63.67
C LEU A 3 -7.51 -49.27 62.92
N LYS A 4 -7.44 -49.44 61.59
CA LYS A 4 -6.60 -48.66 60.69
C LYS A 4 -7.40 -47.44 60.20
N THR A 5 -6.87 -46.25 60.43
CA THR A 5 -7.36 -44.97 59.95
C THR A 5 -6.95 -44.79 58.49
N PRO A 6 -7.81 -44.32 57.55
CA PRO A 6 -7.43 -44.04 56.17
C PRO A 6 -6.74 -42.68 56.03
N LEU A 7 -5.62 -42.66 55.32
CA LEU A 7 -4.90 -41.46 54.88
C LEU A 7 -5.75 -40.69 53.81
N ARG A 8 -6.02 -39.45 54.09
CA ARG A 8 -6.62 -38.50 53.08
C ARG A 8 -5.49 -37.86 52.30
N TYR A 9 -5.43 -38.12 51.02
CA TYR A 9 -4.58 -37.37 50.09
C TYR A 9 -5.31 -36.11 49.67
N SER A 10 -4.76 -34.93 49.97
CA SER A 10 -5.16 -33.64 49.42
C SER A 10 -4.42 -33.40 48.13
N LEU A 11 -5.14 -33.35 46.98
CA LEU A 11 -4.60 -32.87 45.72
C LEU A 11 -4.42 -31.36 45.77
N PRO A 12 -3.25 -30.81 45.40
CA PRO A 12 -3.11 -29.39 45.22
C PRO A 12 -3.81 -28.96 43.92
N TRP A 13 -4.66 -27.93 44.03
CA TRP A 13 -5.26 -27.24 42.91
C TRP A 13 -4.17 -26.42 42.20
N LEU A 14 -3.74 -26.85 41.03
CA LEU A 14 -2.90 -26.04 40.12
C LEU A 14 -3.78 -24.94 39.53
N LEU A 15 -3.66 -23.74 40.06
CA LEU A 15 -4.18 -22.53 39.43
C LEU A 15 -3.37 -22.28 38.15
N SER A 16 -3.95 -22.59 37.01
CA SER A 16 -3.46 -22.23 35.69
C SER A 16 -3.68 -20.71 35.51
N ALA A 17 -2.67 -19.90 35.75
CA ALA A 17 -2.69 -18.49 35.40
C ALA A 17 -2.61 -18.37 33.88
N SER A 18 -3.77 -18.19 33.24
CA SER A 18 -3.84 -17.79 31.84
C SER A 18 -3.26 -16.39 31.72
N LEU A 19 -2.06 -16.27 31.18
CA LEU A 19 -1.48 -15.02 30.71
C LEU A 19 -2.35 -14.51 29.55
N LEU A 20 -3.30 -13.63 29.86
CA LEU A 20 -3.95 -12.81 28.86
C LEU A 20 -2.88 -11.83 28.32
N CYS A 21 -2.24 -12.18 27.21
CA CYS A 21 -1.56 -11.20 26.39
C CYS A 21 -2.60 -10.11 26.03
N PRO A 22 -2.33 -8.83 26.29
CA PRO A 22 -3.20 -7.77 25.78
C PRO A 22 -3.19 -7.90 24.25
N ILE A 23 -4.32 -8.27 23.68
CA ILE A 23 -4.57 -8.16 22.23
C ILE A 23 -4.54 -6.64 22.00
N GLY A 24 -3.44 -6.13 21.47
CA GLY A 24 -3.36 -4.75 21.01
C GLY A 24 -4.53 -4.55 20.06
N SER A 25 -5.34 -3.52 20.32
CA SER A 25 -6.43 -3.16 19.42
C SER A 25 -5.81 -2.80 18.07
N ALA A 26 -6.19 -3.49 17.02
CA ALA A 26 -5.85 -3.15 15.64
C ALA A 26 -6.15 -1.66 15.39
N LYS A 27 -5.21 -0.94 14.79
CA LYS A 27 -5.33 0.50 14.59
C LYS A 27 -5.23 0.84 13.11
N VAL A 28 -6.30 1.40 12.57
CA VAL A 28 -6.24 2.11 11.30
C VAL A 28 -5.48 3.42 11.51
N ILE A 29 -4.35 3.55 10.81
CA ILE A 29 -3.48 4.73 10.87
C ILE A 29 -4.03 5.83 9.97
N PHE A 30 -4.53 5.43 8.78
CA PHE A 30 -5.11 6.34 7.80
C PHE A 30 -6.11 5.58 6.92
N LYS A 31 -7.21 6.24 6.56
CA LYS A 31 -8.20 5.74 5.62
C LYS A 31 -8.66 6.87 4.71
N ALA A 32 -8.79 6.57 3.42
CA ALA A 32 -9.43 7.43 2.44
C ALA A 32 -10.24 6.57 1.47
N ASN A 33 -11.55 6.69 1.55
CA ASN A 33 -12.50 5.99 0.68
C ASN A 33 -13.32 6.94 -0.19
N PHE A 34 -12.98 8.24 -0.16
CA PHE A 34 -13.57 9.32 -0.95
C PHE A 34 -15.07 9.56 -0.70
N GLU A 35 -15.67 8.92 0.30
CA GLU A 35 -17.10 9.02 0.60
C GLU A 35 -17.54 10.41 1.13
N THR A 36 -16.60 11.30 1.42
CA THR A 36 -16.87 12.74 1.62
C THR A 36 -17.29 13.45 0.34
N GLY A 37 -17.06 12.85 -0.83
CA GLY A 37 -17.32 13.44 -2.14
C GLY A 37 -16.24 14.42 -2.61
N ASP A 38 -15.13 14.50 -1.88
CA ASP A 38 -13.97 15.35 -2.19
C ASP A 38 -12.66 14.70 -1.70
N LEU A 39 -11.55 15.45 -1.76
CA LEU A 39 -10.24 14.97 -1.33
C LEU A 39 -9.89 15.34 0.13
N SER A 40 -10.86 15.76 0.94
CA SER A 40 -10.62 16.28 2.31
C SER A 40 -10.03 15.23 3.25
N GLU A 41 -10.27 13.94 3.01
CA GLU A 41 -9.67 12.84 3.78
C GLU A 41 -8.13 12.81 3.69
N TRP A 42 -7.55 13.38 2.64
CA TRP A 42 -6.10 13.53 2.46
C TRP A 42 -5.51 14.74 3.21
N GLY A 43 -6.34 15.44 3.99
CA GLY A 43 -5.97 16.55 4.86
C GLY A 43 -6.07 17.92 4.21
N SER A 44 -5.97 18.98 5.01
CA SER A 44 -6.13 20.40 4.63
C SER A 44 -5.10 20.93 3.62
N GLY A 45 -4.16 20.15 3.24
CA GLY A 45 -3.24 20.40 2.16
C GLY A 45 -3.19 19.16 1.30
N VAL A 46 -4.13 18.98 0.37
CA VAL A 46 -3.94 18.07 -0.76
C VAL A 46 -2.65 18.50 -1.44
N ARG A 47 -1.54 18.03 -0.91
CA ARG A 47 -0.19 18.29 -1.43
C ARG A 47 0.05 17.32 -2.56
N GLY A 48 -0.77 17.45 -3.59
CA GLY A 48 -0.56 16.75 -4.81
C GLY A 48 0.27 17.61 -5.77
N GLN A 49 1.16 16.96 -6.46
CA GLN A 49 1.83 17.57 -7.60
C GLN A 49 0.84 17.50 -8.76
N ASN A 50 0.47 18.69 -9.29
CA ASN A 50 -0.62 18.84 -10.25
C ASN A 50 -1.98 18.30 -9.75
N ALA A 51 -2.25 18.35 -8.44
CA ALA A 51 -3.54 17.97 -7.86
C ALA A 51 -4.61 19.05 -8.14
N THR A 52 -4.91 19.27 -9.40
CA THR A 52 -5.96 20.20 -9.87
C THR A 52 -7.23 19.41 -10.20
N PRO A 53 -8.42 20.06 -10.26
CA PRO A 53 -9.65 19.39 -10.70
C PRO A 53 -9.58 18.80 -12.11
N ARG A 54 -8.63 19.22 -12.95
CA ARG A 54 -8.35 18.63 -14.25
C ARG A 54 -7.74 17.23 -14.11
N ASN A 55 -6.89 17.05 -13.11
CA ASN A 55 -6.03 15.89 -12.97
C ASN A 55 -6.55 14.89 -11.95
N ILE A 56 -7.13 15.37 -10.84
CA ILE A 56 -7.68 14.50 -9.78
C ILE A 56 -9.13 14.92 -9.54
N GLN A 57 -10.04 13.98 -9.76
CA GLN A 57 -11.47 14.16 -9.60
C GLN A 57 -12.01 13.08 -8.67
N VAL A 58 -12.96 13.44 -7.82
CA VAL A 58 -13.82 12.47 -7.14
C VAL A 58 -15.02 12.23 -8.03
N VAL A 59 -15.26 10.97 -8.40
CA VAL A 59 -16.22 10.55 -9.43
C VAL A 59 -17.22 9.54 -8.88
N THR A 60 -18.32 9.31 -9.62
CA THR A 60 -19.42 8.42 -9.25
C THR A 60 -19.76 7.39 -10.32
N ASP A 61 -19.02 7.37 -11.42
CA ASP A 61 -19.28 6.51 -12.59
C ASP A 61 -18.49 5.19 -12.55
N ILE A 62 -17.29 5.21 -11.98
CA ILE A 62 -16.45 4.03 -11.79
C ILE A 62 -16.03 3.99 -10.32
N VAL A 63 -16.71 3.18 -9.52
CA VAL A 63 -16.58 3.09 -8.07
C VAL A 63 -16.42 1.62 -7.67
N GLN A 64 -15.57 1.34 -6.69
CA GLN A 64 -15.38 0.00 -6.17
C GLN A 64 -16.40 -0.32 -5.08
N GLU A 65 -16.59 0.62 -4.14
CA GLU A 65 -17.53 0.50 -3.02
C GLU A 65 -18.10 1.88 -2.68
N GLY A 66 -19.33 1.92 -2.16
CA GLY A 66 -19.97 3.18 -1.80
C GLY A 66 -20.46 3.96 -3.00
N LYS A 67 -20.17 5.26 -3.02
CA LYS A 67 -20.66 6.21 -4.02
C LYS A 67 -19.57 6.91 -4.82
N TYR A 68 -18.35 6.97 -4.28
CA TYR A 68 -17.28 7.80 -4.81
C TYR A 68 -15.97 7.04 -4.94
N ALA A 69 -15.17 7.41 -5.94
CA ALA A 69 -13.79 6.98 -6.11
C ALA A 69 -12.95 8.14 -6.63
N ALA A 70 -11.62 8.06 -6.52
CA ALA A 70 -10.73 9.06 -7.09
C ALA A 70 -10.25 8.64 -8.48
N LYS A 71 -10.36 9.58 -9.43
CA LYS A 71 -9.87 9.46 -10.81
C LYS A 71 -8.64 10.34 -10.98
N PHE A 72 -7.53 9.75 -11.38
CA PHE A 72 -6.29 10.44 -11.72
C PHE A 72 -6.08 10.38 -13.23
N THR A 73 -5.89 11.55 -13.83
CA THR A 73 -5.57 11.64 -15.26
C THR A 73 -4.31 12.47 -15.44
N ILE A 74 -3.31 11.90 -16.10
CA ILE A 74 -2.08 12.61 -16.47
C ILE A 74 -2.16 13.03 -17.94
N HIS A 75 -1.76 14.25 -18.23
CA HIS A 75 -1.67 14.80 -19.58
C HIS A 75 -0.21 15.12 -19.93
N GLU A 76 0.08 15.32 -21.19
CA GLU A 76 1.44 15.56 -21.69
C GLU A 76 2.06 16.87 -21.17
N ASP A 77 1.21 17.85 -20.79
CA ASP A 77 1.60 19.17 -20.26
C ASP A 77 1.61 19.23 -18.73
N ASP A 78 1.34 18.13 -18.02
CA ASP A 78 1.40 18.04 -16.55
C ASP A 78 2.85 17.93 -16.04
N VAL A 79 3.69 18.86 -16.50
CA VAL A 79 5.12 18.89 -16.16
C VAL A 79 5.30 19.36 -14.71
N PHE A 80 5.89 18.49 -13.89
CA PHE A 80 6.31 18.85 -12.53
C PHE A 80 7.69 19.54 -12.53
N ASN A 81 8.61 18.99 -13.32
CA ASN A 81 9.94 19.56 -13.58
C ASN A 81 10.49 18.97 -14.88
N ALA A 82 11.67 19.43 -15.32
CA ALA A 82 12.28 18.97 -16.57
C ALA A 82 12.53 17.45 -16.67
N GLN A 83 12.34 16.71 -15.60
CA GLN A 83 12.63 15.28 -15.52
C GLN A 83 11.40 14.39 -15.24
N GLN A 84 10.25 14.99 -14.92
CA GLN A 84 9.10 14.24 -14.42
C GLN A 84 7.76 14.87 -14.79
N LEU A 85 6.82 14.02 -15.20
CA LEU A 85 5.39 14.30 -15.20
C LEU A 85 4.77 13.66 -13.97
N ARG A 86 3.96 14.40 -13.20
CA ARG A 86 3.33 13.88 -11.97
C ARG A 86 1.92 14.39 -11.79
N VAL A 87 1.05 13.49 -11.40
CA VAL A 87 -0.30 13.74 -10.87
C VAL A 87 -0.46 12.81 -9.67
N GLN A 88 -0.23 13.30 -8.45
CA GLN A 88 -0.16 12.47 -7.26
C GLN A 88 -0.74 13.17 -6.03
N LEU A 89 -1.27 12.39 -5.09
CA LEU A 89 -1.55 12.82 -3.72
C LEU A 89 -0.37 12.49 -2.80
N GLY A 90 -0.13 13.33 -1.82
CA GLY A 90 0.79 13.03 -0.72
C GLY A 90 0.05 12.32 0.39
N GLY A 91 0.42 11.08 0.68
CA GLY A 91 -0.14 10.30 1.77
C GLY A 91 0.38 10.76 3.15
N PRO A 92 -0.14 10.14 4.20
CA PRO A 92 0.29 10.46 5.55
C PRO A 92 1.78 10.16 5.73
N LYS A 93 2.43 10.99 6.55
CA LYS A 93 3.77 10.69 7.05
C LYS A 93 3.64 9.77 8.25
N ILE A 94 4.37 8.66 8.21
CA ILE A 94 4.48 7.72 9.32
C ILE A 94 5.91 7.68 9.85
N THR A 95 6.05 7.51 11.15
CA THR A 95 7.34 7.20 11.76
C THR A 95 7.48 5.69 11.81
N VAL A 96 8.59 5.18 11.31
CA VAL A 96 8.90 3.75 11.33
C VAL A 96 10.17 3.49 12.14
N GLU A 97 10.12 2.47 12.97
CA GLU A 97 11.26 2.00 13.74
C GLU A 97 11.83 0.74 13.10
N GLU A 98 13.08 0.43 13.44
CA GLU A 98 13.70 -0.84 13.05
C GLU A 98 12.90 -2.01 13.63
N GLY A 99 12.45 -2.94 12.77
CA GLY A 99 11.64 -4.09 13.16
C GLY A 99 10.16 -3.81 13.31
N SER A 100 9.66 -2.60 13.02
CA SER A 100 8.22 -2.31 13.02
C SER A 100 7.54 -2.80 11.76
N ASP A 101 6.22 -2.93 11.81
CA ASP A 101 5.38 -3.40 10.71
C ASP A 101 4.40 -2.32 10.24
N THR A 102 4.12 -2.32 8.95
CA THR A 102 3.08 -1.47 8.34
C THR A 102 2.32 -2.28 7.31
N TYR A 103 1.01 -2.15 7.32
CA TYR A 103 0.10 -2.80 6.38
C TYR A 103 -0.68 -1.75 5.61
N MET A 104 -0.90 -1.98 4.32
CA MET A 104 -1.71 -1.09 3.49
C MET A 104 -2.48 -1.86 2.44
N SER A 105 -3.60 -1.29 2.00
CA SER A 105 -4.30 -1.74 0.81
C SER A 105 -5.02 -0.59 0.11
N PHE A 106 -5.32 -0.80 -1.15
CA PHE A 106 -6.19 0.04 -1.96
C PHE A 106 -6.74 -0.75 -3.13
N TYR A 107 -7.78 -0.25 -3.74
CA TYR A 107 -8.27 -0.77 -5.01
C TYR A 107 -7.83 0.14 -6.14
N MET A 108 -7.52 -0.46 -7.28
CA MET A 108 -7.11 0.21 -8.50
C MET A 108 -7.89 -0.32 -9.69
N TYR A 109 -8.30 0.60 -10.58
CA TYR A 109 -8.98 0.28 -11.83
C TYR A 109 -8.35 1.07 -12.98
N MET A 110 -8.23 0.42 -14.13
CA MET A 110 -7.90 1.05 -15.40
C MET A 110 -8.91 0.59 -16.45
N ALA A 111 -9.48 1.51 -17.20
CA ALA A 111 -10.40 1.17 -18.29
C ALA A 111 -9.66 0.55 -19.48
N GLU A 112 -8.46 1.04 -19.75
CA GLU A 112 -7.62 0.67 -20.89
C GLU A 112 -6.18 0.41 -20.43
N ALA A 113 -5.42 -0.33 -21.23
CA ALA A 113 -4.00 -0.52 -21.01
C ALA A 113 -3.26 0.83 -21.09
N PRO A 114 -2.25 1.07 -20.22
CA PRO A 114 -1.45 2.28 -20.30
C PRO A 114 -0.67 2.28 -21.62
N LYS A 115 -0.42 3.46 -22.17
CA LYS A 115 0.39 3.60 -23.39
C LYS A 115 1.88 3.60 -23.09
N ASP A 116 2.22 3.88 -21.83
CA ASP A 116 3.59 3.95 -21.33
C ASP A 116 3.70 3.35 -19.94
N ARG A 117 4.94 3.28 -19.42
CA ARG A 117 5.18 2.91 -18.03
C ARG A 117 4.74 4.03 -17.10
N ASP A 118 3.77 3.73 -16.21
CA ASP A 118 3.28 4.61 -15.16
C ASP A 118 3.57 4.04 -13.79
N ASN A 119 4.39 4.74 -13.00
CA ASN A 119 4.47 4.45 -11.57
C ASN A 119 3.22 5.04 -10.91
N PHE A 120 2.44 4.20 -10.25
CA PHE A 120 1.17 4.63 -9.69
C PHE A 120 1.17 4.69 -8.16
N PHE A 121 2.19 4.12 -7.54
CA PHE A 121 2.34 4.14 -6.08
C PHE A 121 3.81 3.92 -5.70
N TYR A 122 4.26 4.64 -4.66
CA TYR A 122 5.54 4.36 -4.03
C TYR A 122 5.61 4.85 -2.59
N TRP A 123 6.51 4.23 -1.81
CA TRP A 123 6.96 4.71 -0.52
C TRP A 123 8.26 5.47 -0.66
N GLU A 124 8.38 6.58 0.06
CA GLU A 124 9.54 7.46 0.03
C GLU A 124 9.97 7.86 1.44
N GLY A 125 11.29 7.81 1.72
CA GLY A 125 11.85 8.27 2.98
C GLY A 125 11.99 9.79 3.04
N ASN A 126 11.84 10.38 4.23
CA ASN A 126 11.97 11.81 4.51
C ASN A 126 12.75 11.99 5.83
N PRO A 127 13.80 12.83 5.99
CA PRO A 127 14.04 14.06 5.22
C PRO A 127 15.07 13.93 4.08
N PRO A 128 15.21 15.03 3.27
CA PRO A 128 16.29 15.15 2.29
C PRO A 128 17.68 15.03 2.97
N PRO A 129 18.78 14.62 2.26
CA PRO A 129 18.91 14.82 0.81
C PRO A 129 18.57 13.61 -0.05
N ARG A 130 18.03 12.53 0.51
CA ARG A 130 17.75 11.31 -0.24
C ARG A 130 16.30 10.91 -0.10
N TYR A 131 15.50 11.27 -1.09
CA TYR A 131 14.24 10.62 -1.36
C TYR A 131 14.55 9.32 -2.12
N ASP A 132 14.86 8.25 -1.39
CA ASP A 132 14.93 6.94 -2.00
C ASP A 132 13.51 6.38 -2.04
N ASN A 133 12.97 6.23 -3.23
CA ASN A 133 11.75 5.48 -3.46
C ASN A 133 12.06 4.02 -3.15
N VAL A 134 11.83 3.63 -1.91
CA VAL A 134 12.25 2.30 -1.44
C VAL A 134 11.39 1.19 -2.02
N MET A 135 10.13 1.47 -2.31
CA MET A 135 9.17 0.50 -2.85
C MET A 135 8.28 1.18 -3.88
N THR A 136 8.28 0.66 -5.08
CA THR A 136 7.58 1.25 -6.22
C THR A 136 6.71 0.22 -6.92
N TRP A 137 5.47 0.61 -7.21
CA TRP A 137 4.56 -0.13 -8.07
C TRP A 137 4.37 0.63 -9.39
N TRP A 138 4.33 -0.11 -10.49
CA TRP A 138 4.05 0.47 -11.79
C TRP A 138 3.25 -0.47 -12.68
N VAL A 139 2.61 0.12 -13.68
CA VAL A 139 2.01 -0.58 -14.80
C VAL A 139 2.76 -0.21 -16.08
N GLU A 140 2.78 -1.12 -17.04
CA GLU A 140 3.33 -0.87 -18.36
C GLU A 140 2.60 -1.70 -19.43
N PRO A 141 2.63 -1.27 -20.70
CA PRO A 141 2.07 -2.07 -21.78
C PRO A 141 2.81 -3.40 -21.89
N LYS A 142 2.03 -4.47 -22.10
CA LYS A 142 2.54 -5.82 -22.35
C LYS A 142 2.81 -6.01 -23.84
N GLU A 143 3.93 -6.61 -24.18
CA GLU A 143 4.21 -7.03 -25.56
C GLU A 143 3.11 -7.99 -26.05
N GLY A 144 2.55 -7.72 -27.24
CA GLY A 144 1.42 -8.48 -27.77
C GLY A 144 0.05 -8.03 -27.27
N GLY A 145 -0.02 -7.00 -26.41
CA GLY A 145 -1.26 -6.39 -25.89
C GLY A 145 -1.55 -6.70 -24.43
N GLY A 146 -2.32 -5.82 -23.81
CA GLY A 146 -2.67 -5.87 -22.40
C GLY A 146 -1.74 -5.05 -21.50
N THR A 147 -1.81 -5.27 -20.18
CA THR A 147 -1.09 -4.53 -19.16
C THR A 147 -0.33 -5.49 -18.25
N LEU A 148 0.90 -5.15 -17.91
CA LEU A 148 1.65 -5.75 -16.80
C LEU A 148 1.59 -4.82 -15.60
N ILE A 149 1.39 -5.39 -14.41
CA ILE A 149 1.65 -4.74 -13.13
C ILE A 149 2.95 -5.28 -12.57
N LYS A 150 3.77 -4.40 -12.00
CA LYS A 150 5.07 -4.77 -11.45
C LYS A 150 5.34 -4.10 -10.11
N TYR A 151 6.16 -4.75 -9.31
CA TYR A 151 6.67 -4.24 -8.06
C TYR A 151 8.19 -4.37 -8.01
N GLY A 152 8.85 -3.34 -7.51
CA GLY A 152 10.30 -3.33 -7.33
C GLY A 152 10.74 -2.33 -6.26
N THR A 153 12.06 -2.32 -5.98
CA THR A 153 12.68 -1.42 -5.02
C THR A 153 13.66 -0.45 -5.67
N GLY A 154 14.04 0.59 -4.92
CA GLY A 154 14.88 1.67 -5.41
C GLY A 154 14.11 2.71 -6.21
N ASN A 155 14.80 3.80 -6.57
CA ASN A 155 14.19 4.88 -7.32
C ASN A 155 13.60 4.36 -8.65
N LEU A 156 12.28 4.41 -8.77
CA LEU A 156 11.52 3.94 -9.93
C LEU A 156 11.77 2.45 -10.28
N GLY A 157 12.01 1.59 -9.26
CA GLY A 157 12.26 0.17 -9.45
C GLY A 157 13.66 -0.14 -10.01
N ARG A 158 14.62 0.78 -9.89
CA ARG A 158 15.99 0.58 -10.44
C ARG A 158 16.76 -0.56 -9.81
N ASN A 159 16.42 -0.96 -8.59
CA ASN A 159 17.04 -2.11 -7.90
C ASN A 159 16.40 -3.45 -8.32
N GLY A 160 15.58 -3.44 -9.36
CA GLY A 160 15.02 -4.63 -9.99
C GLY A 160 13.55 -4.85 -9.69
N THR A 161 12.93 -5.59 -10.60
CA THR A 161 11.56 -6.11 -10.44
C THR A 161 11.60 -7.32 -9.53
N HIS A 162 10.77 -7.33 -8.51
CA HIS A 162 10.65 -8.44 -7.56
C HIS A 162 9.40 -9.30 -7.82
N TRP A 163 8.40 -8.71 -8.45
CA TRP A 163 7.17 -9.39 -8.84
C TRP A 163 6.54 -8.70 -10.05
N GLU A 164 5.91 -9.51 -10.91
CA GLU A 164 5.10 -9.04 -12.03
C GLU A 164 3.95 -10.00 -12.31
N ALA A 165 2.86 -9.47 -12.85
CA ALA A 165 1.69 -10.23 -13.30
C ALA A 165 0.93 -9.49 -14.40
N ASP A 166 0.02 -10.20 -15.08
CA ASP A 166 -0.99 -9.55 -15.91
C ASP A 166 -1.93 -8.71 -15.04
N PHE A 167 -2.27 -7.52 -15.53
CA PHE A 167 -3.27 -6.63 -14.95
C PHE A 167 -4.44 -6.47 -15.91
N PRO A 168 -5.48 -7.31 -15.81
CA PRO A 168 -6.67 -7.20 -16.66
C PRO A 168 -7.36 -5.85 -16.45
N THR A 169 -7.51 -5.06 -17.51
CA THR A 169 -8.24 -3.79 -17.47
C THR A 169 -9.75 -4.00 -17.45
N GLY A 170 -10.53 -2.95 -17.15
CA GLY A 170 -11.98 -3.00 -17.12
C GLY A 170 -12.58 -3.58 -15.84
N LYS A 171 -11.78 -3.83 -14.80
CA LYS A 171 -12.23 -4.27 -13.47
C LYS A 171 -11.36 -3.72 -12.36
N TRP A 172 -11.90 -3.69 -11.16
CA TRP A 172 -11.18 -3.34 -9.95
C TRP A 172 -10.27 -4.48 -9.49
N HIS A 173 -9.07 -4.13 -9.04
CA HIS A 173 -8.11 -5.03 -8.41
C HIS A 173 -7.74 -4.53 -7.03
N GLN A 174 -7.69 -5.42 -6.05
CA GLN A 174 -7.15 -5.13 -4.73
C GLN A 174 -5.64 -5.36 -4.73
N LEU A 175 -4.92 -4.36 -4.26
CA LEU A 175 -3.49 -4.41 -4.00
C LEU A 175 -3.29 -4.23 -2.50
N ALA A 176 -2.59 -5.16 -1.86
CA ALA A 176 -2.24 -5.03 -0.45
C ALA A 176 -0.76 -5.33 -0.24
N MET A 177 -0.18 -4.72 0.79
CA MET A 177 1.23 -4.79 1.11
C MET A 177 1.43 -4.84 2.62
N HIS A 178 2.35 -5.70 3.04
CA HIS A 178 2.97 -5.68 4.36
C HIS A 178 4.44 -5.31 4.21
N ILE A 179 4.92 -4.44 5.07
CA ILE A 179 6.33 -4.05 5.14
C ILE A 179 6.81 -4.29 6.56
N HIS A 180 7.79 -5.17 6.71
CA HIS A 180 8.61 -5.25 7.92
C HIS A 180 9.83 -4.36 7.71
N TRP A 181 9.90 -3.25 8.46
CA TRP A 181 10.89 -2.21 8.23
C TRP A 181 12.25 -2.59 8.82
N SER A 182 13.27 -2.65 7.95
CA SER A 182 14.65 -2.87 8.39
C SER A 182 15.68 -2.32 7.40
N GLU A 183 16.79 -1.81 7.95
CA GLU A 183 17.99 -1.47 7.15
C GLU A 183 18.78 -2.72 6.75
N ASP A 184 18.58 -3.83 7.49
CA ASP A 184 19.21 -5.11 7.23
C ASP A 184 18.38 -5.91 6.20
N PRO A 185 18.91 -6.23 5.01
CA PRO A 185 18.19 -6.98 3.98
C PRO A 185 17.82 -8.41 4.39
N GLU A 186 18.46 -8.96 5.43
CA GLU A 186 18.12 -10.29 5.94
C GLU A 186 16.95 -10.27 6.95
N LYS A 187 16.65 -9.10 7.50
CA LYS A 187 15.56 -8.88 8.45
C LYS A 187 14.34 -8.25 7.79
N GLY A 188 14.55 -7.22 6.98
CA GLY A 188 13.47 -6.55 6.27
C GLY A 188 12.72 -7.52 5.35
N ASN A 189 11.42 -7.30 5.23
CA ASN A 189 10.56 -8.16 4.42
C ASN A 189 9.43 -7.35 3.77
N THR A 190 9.04 -7.75 2.57
CA THR A 190 7.81 -7.28 1.92
C THR A 190 6.96 -8.45 1.49
N ARG A 191 5.69 -8.43 1.87
CA ARG A 191 4.65 -9.33 1.35
C ARG A 191 3.66 -8.54 0.52
N LEU A 192 3.23 -9.12 -0.59
CA LEU A 192 2.24 -8.51 -1.47
C LEU A 192 1.09 -9.47 -1.70
N TRP A 193 -0.11 -8.92 -1.71
CA TRP A 193 -1.32 -9.62 -2.13
C TRP A 193 -1.91 -8.90 -3.35
N PHE A 194 -2.32 -9.68 -4.32
CA PHE A 194 -3.04 -9.24 -5.50
C PHE A 194 -4.35 -10.00 -5.58
N ASP A 195 -5.47 -9.28 -5.55
CA ASP A 195 -6.83 -9.85 -5.47
C ASP A 195 -6.98 -10.88 -4.34
N GLY A 196 -6.38 -10.60 -3.18
CA GLY A 196 -6.40 -11.43 -1.98
C GLY A 196 -5.51 -12.68 -2.03
N ALA A 197 -4.77 -12.92 -3.12
CA ALA A 197 -3.76 -13.98 -3.19
C ALA A 197 -2.39 -13.42 -2.77
N LEU A 198 -1.67 -14.11 -1.88
CA LEU A 198 -0.27 -13.79 -1.57
C LEU A 198 0.58 -14.12 -2.80
N VAL A 199 1.23 -13.09 -3.38
CA VAL A 199 1.99 -13.20 -4.63
C VAL A 199 3.48 -12.94 -4.48
N LEU A 200 3.89 -12.34 -3.36
CA LEU A 200 5.29 -12.15 -3.00
C LEU A 200 5.45 -12.25 -1.47
N ASP A 201 6.49 -12.95 -1.03
CA ASP A 201 7.04 -12.91 0.32
C ASP A 201 8.56 -12.90 0.18
N LYS A 202 9.18 -11.72 0.37
CA LYS A 202 10.58 -11.53 0.03
C LYS A 202 11.32 -10.72 1.08
N LYS A 203 12.43 -11.27 1.55
CA LYS A 203 13.41 -10.53 2.33
C LYS A 203 14.13 -9.52 1.44
N LEU A 204 14.22 -8.30 1.92
CA LEU A 204 14.96 -7.22 1.29
C LEU A 204 15.12 -6.05 2.27
N LYS A 205 16.07 -5.15 2.00
CA LYS A 205 16.16 -3.88 2.73
C LYS A 205 14.91 -3.04 2.45
N THR A 206 14.14 -2.69 3.50
CA THR A 206 12.86 -1.97 3.40
C THR A 206 12.94 -0.52 3.84
N LYS A 207 13.98 -0.12 4.57
CA LYS A 207 14.19 1.29 4.97
C LYS A 207 15.65 1.71 4.80
N GLY A 208 15.86 3.02 4.67
CA GLY A 208 17.15 3.67 4.86
C GLY A 208 17.35 4.10 6.33
N PRO A 209 18.29 5.00 6.59
CA PRO A 209 18.50 5.56 7.93
C PRO A 209 17.36 6.50 8.36
N GLU A 210 16.47 6.87 7.46
CA GLU A 210 15.32 7.72 7.76
C GLU A 210 14.34 7.01 8.69
N SER A 211 13.73 7.76 9.60
CA SER A 211 12.68 7.26 10.48
C SER A 211 11.27 7.64 10.02
N THR A 212 11.13 8.52 9.03
CA THR A 212 9.85 9.00 8.53
C THR A 212 9.67 8.62 7.08
N TYR A 213 8.53 8.04 6.76
CA TYR A 213 8.15 7.63 5.41
C TYR A 213 6.76 8.16 5.07
N PHE A 214 6.51 8.33 3.78
CA PHE A 214 5.20 8.65 3.26
C PHE A 214 4.97 7.92 1.94
N CYS A 215 3.71 7.73 1.58
CA CYS A 215 3.33 7.12 0.32
C CYS A 215 2.72 8.15 -0.64
N GLN A 216 2.80 7.88 -1.94
CA GLN A 216 2.27 8.74 -2.98
C GLN A 216 1.49 7.92 -4.02
N PRO A 217 0.16 7.82 -3.89
CA PRO A 217 -0.68 7.30 -4.96
C PRO A 217 -0.87 8.34 -6.07
N GLY A 218 -1.05 7.87 -7.30
CA GLY A 218 -1.26 8.72 -8.47
C GLY A 218 -0.47 8.24 -9.68
N ILE A 219 -0.07 9.14 -10.57
CA ILE A 219 0.69 8.79 -11.76
C ILE A 219 2.00 9.59 -11.79
N HIS A 220 3.10 8.88 -11.98
CA HIS A 220 4.43 9.46 -12.11
C HIS A 220 5.20 8.78 -13.24
N ARG A 221 5.66 9.56 -14.21
CA ARG A 221 6.38 9.05 -15.39
C ARG A 221 7.50 9.98 -15.87
N SER A 222 8.26 9.50 -16.86
CA SER A 222 9.26 10.30 -17.59
C SER A 222 8.58 11.41 -18.41
N PRO A 223 9.18 12.62 -18.51
CA PRO A 223 8.61 13.74 -19.24
C PRO A 223 8.56 13.57 -20.77
N HIS A 224 9.23 12.57 -21.31
CA HIS A 224 9.26 12.30 -22.76
C HIS A 224 8.10 11.45 -23.25
N ARG A 225 7.01 11.40 -22.48
CA ARG A 225 5.83 10.58 -22.72
C ARG A 225 4.61 11.48 -22.88
N SER A 226 4.01 11.46 -24.08
CA SER A 226 2.91 12.35 -24.46
C SER A 226 1.53 11.71 -24.38
N SER A 227 1.43 10.50 -23.81
CA SER A 227 0.16 9.81 -23.68
C SER A 227 -0.69 10.35 -22.52
N VAL A 228 -2.00 10.36 -22.72
CA VAL A 228 -2.97 10.57 -21.64
C VAL A 228 -3.34 9.22 -21.07
N ASP A 229 -3.09 9.01 -19.78
CA ASP A 229 -3.48 7.80 -19.07
C ASP A 229 -4.31 8.13 -17.84
N THR A 230 -5.21 7.23 -17.46
CA THR A 230 -6.15 7.40 -16.37
C THR A 230 -6.16 6.17 -15.49
N ILE A 231 -6.04 6.40 -14.18
CA ILE A 231 -6.12 5.38 -13.14
C ILE A 231 -7.16 5.81 -12.11
N TYR A 232 -7.94 4.88 -11.60
CA TYR A 232 -8.87 5.12 -10.51
C TYR A 232 -8.37 4.40 -9.25
N PHE A 233 -8.54 5.06 -8.11
CA PHE A 233 -8.25 4.51 -6.79
C PHE A 233 -9.47 4.60 -5.89
N ASP A 234 -9.60 3.60 -5.01
CA ASP A 234 -10.63 3.56 -4.00
C ASP A 234 -10.17 2.79 -2.76
N ASN A 235 -10.84 3.04 -1.61
CA ASN A 235 -10.63 2.31 -0.35
C ASN A 235 -9.16 2.17 0.06
N PHE A 236 -8.44 3.30 0.15
CA PHE A 236 -7.07 3.32 0.67
C PHE A 236 -7.09 3.17 2.19
N ILE A 237 -6.38 2.16 2.69
CA ILE A 237 -6.24 1.88 4.12
C ILE A 237 -4.76 1.70 4.46
N LEU A 238 -4.32 2.31 5.54
CA LEU A 238 -3.03 2.11 6.18
C LEU A 238 -3.27 1.72 7.63
N ALA A 239 -2.70 0.62 8.09
CA ALA A 239 -2.95 0.05 9.41
C ALA A 239 -1.70 -0.61 10.00
N ASP A 240 -1.78 -1.00 11.26
CA ASP A 240 -0.75 -1.74 11.99
C ASP A 240 -1.00 -3.26 12.02
N THR A 241 -2.12 -3.73 11.43
CA THR A 241 -2.44 -5.16 11.32
C THR A 241 -2.97 -5.54 9.95
N LEU A 242 -2.83 -6.84 9.61
CA LEU A 242 -3.28 -7.40 8.34
C LEU A 242 -4.80 -7.44 8.22
N GLU A 243 -5.50 -7.70 9.30
CA GLU A 243 -6.96 -7.85 9.34
C GLU A 243 -7.69 -6.59 8.86
N GLU A 244 -7.07 -5.42 9.06
CA GLU A 244 -7.65 -4.14 8.64
C GLU A 244 -7.49 -3.87 7.13
N VAL A 245 -6.55 -4.54 6.46
CA VAL A 245 -6.21 -4.23 5.06
C VAL A 245 -6.56 -5.34 4.07
N VAL A 246 -6.63 -6.58 4.51
CA VAL A 246 -7.00 -7.71 3.66
C VAL A 246 -8.33 -8.26 4.15
N SER A 247 -9.42 -7.85 3.51
CA SER A 247 -10.71 -8.50 3.76
C SER A 247 -10.62 -9.96 3.34
N PRO A 248 -11.01 -10.92 4.21
CA PRO A 248 -11.16 -12.31 3.79
C PRO A 248 -12.11 -12.32 2.59
N LYS A 249 -11.72 -12.94 1.46
CA LYS A 249 -12.67 -13.14 0.36
C LYS A 249 -13.91 -13.81 0.96
N ALA A 250 -15.06 -13.18 0.83
CA ALA A 250 -16.33 -13.85 1.06
C ALA A 250 -16.33 -15.10 0.16
N LYS A 251 -16.36 -16.28 0.80
CA LYS A 251 -16.39 -17.58 0.12
C LYS A 251 -17.71 -17.77 -0.58
#